data_26a2945b7ff0cd7a16ce26365c75d895
#
_entry.id   26a2945b7ff0cd7a16ce26365c75d895
#
_cell.length_a   1.000
_cell.length_b   1.000
_cell.length_c   1.000
_cell.angle_alpha   90.00
_cell.angle_beta   90.00
_cell.angle_gamma   90.00
#
_symmetry.space_group_name_H-M   'P 1'
#
loop_
_entity.id
_entity.type
_entity.pdbx_description
1 polymer ?
#
loop_
_entity_poly.entity_id
_entity_poly.type
_entity_poly.pdbx_seq_one_letter_code
_entity_poly.pdbx_strand_id
1 'polypeptide(L)'
;MAKEIKYDMDARDLLKKGVDELANAVKVTLGPKGRNVIIEKKFGAPHITKDGVTVAKEVEVACPFENMGAQLVKEVASKTNDNAGDGTTTATVLAQSIIGVGLKNVTAGANPMDLKRGIDKAVAKVVESIAAQSEAVGDQFEKIEHVAKISANGDEAIGKLIAEAMQRVKTEGVITVEEAKGTETTVDVVEGMQLSLIHI
;
A
#
# COMPACT_ATOMS: atom_id res chain seq x y z
N MET A 1 15.30 4.12 -29.47
CA MET A 1 14.36 3.05 -29.82
C MET A 1 13.07 3.65 -30.34
N ALA A 2 12.50 3.08 -31.41
CA ALA A 2 11.17 3.46 -31.88
C ALA A 2 10.12 3.07 -30.82
N LYS A 3 9.08 3.91 -30.64
CA LYS A 3 7.96 3.60 -29.75
C LYS A 3 6.98 2.69 -30.47
N GLU A 4 6.56 1.62 -29.81
CA GLU A 4 5.44 0.80 -30.27
C GLU A 4 4.13 1.40 -29.75
N ILE A 5 3.10 1.43 -30.59
CA ILE A 5 1.81 2.03 -30.26
C ILE A 5 0.73 0.97 -30.44
N LYS A 6 -0.15 0.83 -29.43
CA LYS A 6 -1.35 0.00 -29.49
C LYS A 6 -2.60 0.87 -29.35
N TYR A 7 -3.69 0.43 -29.91
CA TYR A 7 -4.95 1.19 -29.99
C TYR A 7 -6.13 0.35 -29.51
N ASP A 8 -7.20 1.04 -29.17
CA ASP A 8 -8.53 0.50 -28.90
C ASP A 8 -8.59 -0.67 -27.90
N MET A 9 -9.23 -1.76 -28.28
CA MET A 9 -9.47 -2.91 -27.41
C MET A 9 -8.16 -3.59 -26.98
N ASP A 10 -7.23 -3.78 -27.92
CA ASP A 10 -5.95 -4.43 -27.63
C ASP A 10 -5.16 -3.70 -26.56
N ALA A 11 -5.12 -2.37 -26.63
CA ALA A 11 -4.44 -1.55 -25.65
C ALA A 11 -5.10 -1.67 -24.26
N ARG A 12 -6.44 -1.63 -24.21
CA ARG A 12 -7.20 -1.73 -22.95
C ARG A 12 -7.07 -3.10 -22.31
N ASP A 13 -7.12 -4.17 -23.09
CA ASP A 13 -7.02 -5.54 -22.60
C ASP A 13 -5.64 -5.83 -22.04
N LEU A 14 -4.56 -5.38 -22.68
CA LEU A 14 -3.20 -5.51 -22.19
C LEU A 14 -3.00 -4.73 -20.87
N LEU A 15 -3.44 -3.46 -20.82
CA LEU A 15 -3.37 -2.68 -19.58
C LEU A 15 -4.14 -3.34 -18.45
N LYS A 16 -5.38 -3.79 -18.73
CA LYS A 16 -6.22 -4.49 -17.73
C LYS A 16 -5.55 -5.76 -17.21
N LYS A 17 -4.94 -6.54 -18.09
CA LYS A 17 -4.24 -7.77 -17.72
C LYS A 17 -3.08 -7.45 -16.76
N GLY A 18 -2.28 -6.43 -17.02
CA GLY A 18 -1.23 -5.99 -16.10
C GLY A 18 -1.75 -5.52 -14.74
N VAL A 19 -2.87 -4.79 -14.72
CA VAL A 19 -3.59 -4.42 -13.49
C VAL A 19 -4.00 -5.67 -12.71
N ASP A 20 -4.59 -6.65 -13.41
CA ASP A 20 -5.07 -7.88 -12.79
C ASP A 20 -3.92 -8.72 -12.24
N GLU A 21 -2.81 -8.85 -12.95
CA GLU A 21 -1.63 -9.62 -12.51
C GLU A 21 -1.05 -9.05 -11.21
N LEU A 22 -0.79 -7.74 -11.17
CA LEU A 22 -0.28 -7.11 -9.96
C LEU A 22 -1.28 -7.21 -8.80
N ALA A 23 -2.54 -6.83 -9.04
CA ALA A 23 -3.55 -6.85 -7.99
C ALA A 23 -3.81 -8.26 -7.44
N ASN A 24 -3.78 -9.28 -8.27
CA ASN A 24 -3.94 -10.67 -7.84
C ASN A 24 -2.75 -11.14 -6.99
N ALA A 25 -1.51 -10.73 -7.32
CA ALA A 25 -0.33 -11.01 -6.52
C ALA A 25 -0.43 -10.37 -5.11
N VAL A 26 -0.87 -9.11 -5.05
CA VAL A 26 -1.03 -8.38 -3.78
C VAL A 26 -2.22 -8.88 -2.96
N LYS A 27 -3.33 -9.22 -3.62
CA LYS A 27 -4.59 -9.63 -3.00
C LYS A 27 -4.48 -10.84 -2.08
N VAL A 28 -3.52 -11.74 -2.32
CA VAL A 28 -3.32 -12.93 -1.48
C VAL A 28 -2.87 -12.59 -0.06
N THR A 29 -2.37 -11.38 0.17
CA THR A 29 -1.93 -10.90 1.49
C THR A 29 -3.07 -10.30 2.33
N LEU A 30 -4.27 -10.12 1.76
CA LEU A 30 -5.37 -9.38 2.37
C LEU A 30 -6.01 -10.13 3.55
N GLY A 31 -6.16 -9.40 4.65
CA GLY A 31 -7.00 -9.76 5.79
C GLY A 31 -6.51 -10.93 6.64
N PRO A 32 -7.36 -11.48 7.54
CA PRO A 32 -6.96 -12.50 8.51
C PRO A 32 -6.49 -13.81 7.89
N LYS A 33 -6.98 -14.12 6.68
CA LYS A 33 -6.58 -15.29 5.91
C LYS A 33 -5.46 -14.99 4.91
N GLY A 34 -4.89 -13.80 4.97
CA GLY A 34 -3.79 -13.38 4.11
C GLY A 34 -2.58 -14.30 4.26
N ARG A 35 -1.91 -14.56 3.15
CA ARG A 35 -0.74 -15.46 3.07
C ARG A 35 0.52 -14.65 2.78
N ASN A 36 1.65 -15.21 3.21
CA ASN A 36 2.94 -14.66 2.84
C ASN A 36 3.21 -14.90 1.35
N VAL A 37 3.89 -13.94 0.74
CA VAL A 37 4.42 -14.03 -0.62
C VAL A 37 5.93 -14.21 -0.52
N ILE A 38 6.47 -15.10 -1.32
CA ILE A 38 7.91 -15.34 -1.43
C ILE A 38 8.39 -14.62 -2.68
N ILE A 39 9.33 -13.70 -2.51
CA ILE A 39 9.90 -12.88 -3.58
C ILE A 39 11.33 -13.34 -3.81
N GLU A 40 11.65 -13.71 -5.04
CA GLU A 40 12.99 -14.04 -5.43
C GLU A 40 13.90 -12.81 -5.35
N LYS A 41 15.09 -12.99 -4.82
CA LYS A 41 16.16 -11.98 -4.84
C LYS A 41 17.33 -12.51 -5.68
N LYS A 42 17.86 -11.67 -6.55
CA LYS A 42 19.03 -12.02 -7.40
C LYS A 42 20.26 -12.44 -6.58
N PHE A 43 20.38 -11.90 -5.37
CA PHE A 43 21.46 -12.19 -4.43
C PHE A 43 20.86 -12.36 -3.02
N GLY A 44 21.26 -13.42 -2.33
CA GLY A 44 20.82 -13.71 -0.97
C GLY A 44 19.61 -14.64 -0.91
N ALA A 45 19.01 -14.72 0.27
CA ALA A 45 17.81 -15.53 0.51
C ALA A 45 16.54 -14.86 -0.07
N PRO A 46 15.54 -15.65 -0.50
CA PRO A 46 14.25 -15.11 -0.91
C PRO A 46 13.62 -14.26 0.22
N HIS A 47 13.00 -13.16 -0.16
CA HIS A 47 12.29 -12.31 0.79
C HIS A 47 10.87 -12.82 1.00
N ILE A 48 10.50 -13.06 2.26
CA ILE A 48 9.16 -13.53 2.63
C ILE A 48 8.43 -12.35 3.28
N THR A 49 7.31 -11.95 2.70
CA THR A 49 6.54 -10.81 3.21
C THR A 49 5.04 -11.03 3.09
N LYS A 50 4.28 -10.35 3.93
CA LYS A 50 2.82 -10.21 3.85
C LYS A 50 2.41 -8.78 3.55
N ASP A 51 3.37 -7.87 3.45
CA ASP A 51 3.11 -6.46 3.16
C ASP A 51 2.77 -6.25 1.68
N GLY A 52 1.61 -5.64 1.44
CA GLY A 52 1.09 -5.44 0.09
C GLY A 52 1.89 -4.48 -0.74
N VAL A 53 2.45 -3.41 -0.16
CA VAL A 53 3.25 -2.45 -0.93
C VAL A 53 4.60 -3.02 -1.33
N THR A 54 5.22 -3.83 -0.46
CA THR A 54 6.46 -4.54 -0.78
C THR A 54 6.25 -5.51 -1.93
N VAL A 55 5.16 -6.30 -1.89
CA VAL A 55 4.80 -7.19 -3.01
C VAL A 55 4.55 -6.39 -4.28
N ALA A 56 3.77 -5.30 -4.22
CA ALA A 56 3.46 -4.47 -5.39
C ALA A 56 4.72 -3.89 -6.05
N LYS A 57 5.71 -3.46 -5.27
CA LYS A 57 6.97 -2.88 -5.77
C LYS A 57 7.82 -3.88 -6.54
N GLU A 58 7.76 -5.16 -6.19
CA GLU A 58 8.58 -6.21 -6.80
C GLU A 58 7.90 -6.88 -8.02
N VAL A 59 6.60 -6.68 -8.23
CA VAL A 59 5.91 -7.26 -9.39
C VAL A 59 6.35 -6.56 -10.67
N GLU A 60 6.87 -7.34 -11.60
CA GLU A 60 7.20 -6.93 -12.97
C GLU A 60 6.60 -7.92 -13.96
N VAL A 61 6.01 -7.40 -15.04
CA VAL A 61 5.37 -8.21 -16.09
C VAL A 61 6.22 -8.14 -17.35
N ALA A 62 6.44 -9.30 -17.98
CA ALA A 62 7.33 -9.43 -19.13
C ALA A 62 6.86 -8.61 -20.36
N CYS A 63 5.55 -8.50 -20.58
CA CYS A 63 5.01 -7.69 -21.65
C CYS A 63 5.04 -6.19 -21.29
N PRO A 64 5.69 -5.31 -22.08
CA PRO A 64 5.81 -3.89 -21.79
C PRO A 64 4.45 -3.18 -21.61
N PHE A 65 3.43 -3.55 -22.39
CA PHE A 65 2.10 -2.95 -22.31
C PHE A 65 1.34 -3.41 -21.06
N GLU A 66 1.42 -4.67 -20.70
CA GLU A 66 0.87 -5.20 -19.45
C GLU A 66 1.59 -4.57 -18.26
N ASN A 67 2.92 -4.44 -18.34
CA ASN A 67 3.71 -3.82 -17.29
C ASN A 67 3.33 -2.35 -17.04
N MET A 68 2.92 -1.60 -18.08
CA MET A 68 2.37 -0.25 -17.87
C MET A 68 1.10 -0.28 -16.99
N GLY A 69 0.21 -1.25 -17.19
CA GLY A 69 -0.97 -1.45 -16.35
C GLY A 69 -0.59 -1.78 -14.90
N ALA A 70 0.39 -2.67 -14.71
CA ALA A 70 0.93 -2.99 -13.40
C ALA A 70 1.54 -1.74 -12.70
N GLN A 71 2.32 -0.94 -13.43
CA GLN A 71 2.93 0.29 -12.88
C GLN A 71 1.90 1.29 -12.37
N LEU A 72 0.75 1.47 -13.04
CA LEU A 72 -0.32 2.35 -12.58
C LEU A 72 -0.86 1.91 -11.20
N VAL A 73 -1.05 0.61 -11.00
CA VAL A 73 -1.53 0.08 -9.71
C VAL A 73 -0.43 0.08 -8.66
N LYS A 74 0.83 -0.13 -9.04
CA LYS A 74 1.99 0.05 -8.16
C LYS A 74 2.04 1.47 -7.59
N GLU A 75 1.76 2.47 -8.41
CA GLU A 75 1.69 3.87 -7.96
C GLU A 75 0.56 4.09 -6.94
N VAL A 76 -0.60 3.45 -7.12
CA VAL A 76 -1.70 3.51 -6.14
C VAL A 76 -1.24 2.96 -4.78
N ALA A 77 -0.60 1.79 -4.76
CA ALA A 77 -0.10 1.19 -3.52
C ALA A 77 0.95 2.09 -2.85
N SER A 78 1.90 2.64 -3.63
CA SER A 78 2.95 3.52 -3.11
C SER A 78 2.39 4.82 -2.53
N LYS A 79 1.50 5.51 -3.24
CA LYS A 79 0.84 6.73 -2.75
C LYS A 79 0.01 6.49 -1.48
N THR A 80 -0.66 5.34 -1.39
CA THR A 80 -1.41 4.98 -0.18
C THR A 80 -0.46 4.78 0.99
N ASN A 81 0.67 4.12 0.77
CA ASN A 81 1.70 3.94 1.79
C ASN A 81 2.28 5.29 2.27
N ASP A 82 2.60 6.17 1.33
CA ASP A 82 3.21 7.48 1.64
C ASP A 82 2.24 8.40 2.41
N ASN A 83 0.94 8.30 2.14
CA ASN A 83 -0.08 9.13 2.77
C ASN A 83 -0.59 8.59 4.11
N ALA A 84 -0.71 7.27 4.24
CA ALA A 84 -1.39 6.65 5.38
C ALA A 84 -0.56 5.56 6.08
N GLY A 85 0.47 5.01 5.45
CA GLY A 85 1.28 3.91 5.98
C GLY A 85 0.57 2.57 6.06
N ASP A 86 -0.72 2.50 5.74
CA ASP A 86 -1.56 1.29 5.78
C ASP A 86 -2.63 1.31 4.68
N GLY A 87 -3.32 0.17 4.50
CA GLY A 87 -4.40 0.05 3.52
C GLY A 87 -3.94 -0.16 2.07
N THR A 88 -2.67 -0.41 1.81
CA THR A 88 -2.08 -0.55 0.48
C THR A 88 -2.70 -1.68 -0.33
N THR A 89 -2.93 -2.84 0.29
CA THR A 89 -3.62 -3.98 -0.33
C THR A 89 -5.07 -3.66 -0.64
N THR A 90 -5.78 -3.00 0.27
CA THR A 90 -7.18 -2.57 0.07
C THR A 90 -7.28 -1.59 -1.10
N ALA A 91 -6.41 -0.59 -1.15
CA ALA A 91 -6.36 0.39 -2.25
C ALA A 91 -6.09 -0.29 -3.61
N THR A 92 -5.18 -1.26 -3.65
CA THR A 92 -4.88 -2.06 -4.84
C THR A 92 -6.10 -2.84 -5.34
N VAL A 93 -6.82 -3.52 -4.44
CA VAL A 93 -8.02 -4.28 -4.78
C VAL A 93 -9.16 -3.37 -5.24
N LEU A 94 -9.33 -2.21 -4.60
CA LEU A 94 -10.31 -1.21 -5.03
C LEU A 94 -9.98 -0.65 -6.41
N ALA A 95 -8.70 -0.33 -6.68
CA ALA A 95 -8.26 0.13 -7.99
C ALA A 95 -8.55 -0.92 -9.07
N GLN A 96 -8.24 -2.19 -8.85
CA GLN A 96 -8.57 -3.29 -9.75
C GLN A 96 -10.07 -3.35 -10.05
N SER A 97 -10.90 -3.27 -9.01
CA SER A 97 -12.35 -3.35 -9.15
C SER A 97 -12.92 -2.16 -9.94
N ILE A 98 -12.50 -0.94 -9.61
CA ILE A 98 -12.94 0.28 -10.28
C ILE A 98 -12.54 0.26 -11.76
N ILE A 99 -11.28 -0.10 -12.06
CA ILE A 99 -10.79 -0.21 -13.43
C ILE A 99 -11.55 -1.30 -14.19
N GLY A 100 -11.74 -2.48 -13.58
CA GLY A 100 -12.44 -3.59 -14.20
C GLY A 100 -13.89 -3.28 -14.56
N VAL A 101 -14.64 -2.64 -13.66
CA VAL A 101 -16.02 -2.21 -13.90
C VAL A 101 -16.06 -1.03 -14.87
N GLY A 102 -15.15 -0.06 -14.72
CA GLY A 102 -15.04 1.10 -15.59
C GLY A 102 -14.79 0.72 -17.06
N LEU A 103 -13.82 -0.17 -17.30
CA LEU A 103 -13.51 -0.65 -18.66
C LEU A 103 -14.68 -1.40 -19.29
N LYS A 104 -15.43 -2.20 -18.53
CA LYS A 104 -16.65 -2.87 -19.04
C LYS A 104 -17.68 -1.85 -19.52
N ASN A 105 -17.91 -0.78 -18.76
CA ASN A 105 -18.87 0.27 -19.13
C ASN A 105 -18.39 1.04 -20.38
N VAL A 106 -17.10 1.37 -20.48
CA VAL A 106 -16.53 2.02 -21.64
C VAL A 106 -16.64 1.14 -22.89
N THR A 107 -16.37 -0.16 -22.75
CA THR A 107 -16.53 -1.13 -23.85
C THR A 107 -18.00 -1.25 -24.28
N ALA A 108 -18.94 -1.10 -23.35
CA ALA A 108 -20.37 -1.07 -23.65
C ALA A 108 -20.85 0.27 -24.25
N GLY A 109 -19.96 1.23 -24.50
CA GLY A 109 -20.28 2.50 -25.17
C GLY A 109 -20.50 3.69 -24.23
N ALA A 110 -20.26 3.55 -22.92
CA ALA A 110 -20.33 4.68 -22.01
C ALA A 110 -19.23 5.71 -22.30
N ASN A 111 -19.57 6.98 -22.17
CA ASN A 111 -18.59 8.06 -22.33
C ASN A 111 -17.60 8.05 -21.15
N PRO A 112 -16.28 7.89 -21.41
CA PRO A 112 -15.25 7.84 -20.37
C PRO A 112 -15.21 9.09 -19.49
N MET A 113 -15.49 10.28 -20.04
CA MET A 113 -15.45 11.54 -19.31
C MET A 113 -16.63 11.66 -18.33
N ASP A 114 -17.82 11.16 -18.72
CA ASP A 114 -18.98 11.14 -17.85
C ASP A 114 -18.82 10.10 -16.75
N LEU A 115 -18.22 8.94 -17.07
CA LEU A 115 -17.83 7.92 -16.11
C LEU A 115 -16.87 8.50 -15.05
N LYS A 116 -15.83 9.22 -15.51
CA LYS A 116 -14.89 9.90 -14.62
C LYS A 116 -15.58 10.87 -13.68
N ARG A 117 -16.46 11.75 -14.20
CA ARG A 117 -17.25 12.69 -13.38
C ARG A 117 -18.12 11.97 -12.34
N GLY A 118 -18.68 10.81 -12.72
CA GLY A 118 -19.46 9.96 -11.80
C GLY A 118 -18.60 9.38 -10.68
N ILE A 119 -17.41 8.88 -11.01
CA ILE A 119 -16.43 8.36 -10.05
C ILE A 119 -16.00 9.47 -9.08
N ASP A 120 -15.64 10.66 -9.58
CA ASP A 120 -15.21 11.79 -8.75
C ASP A 120 -16.29 12.18 -7.72
N LYS A 121 -17.57 12.24 -8.15
CA LYS A 121 -18.71 12.51 -7.24
C LYS A 121 -18.90 11.39 -6.21
N ALA A 122 -18.79 10.14 -6.62
CA ALA A 122 -18.94 9.00 -5.73
C ALA A 122 -17.82 8.98 -4.67
N VAL A 123 -16.57 9.22 -5.09
CA VAL A 123 -15.42 9.30 -4.18
C VAL A 123 -15.63 10.39 -3.13
N ALA A 124 -16.07 11.58 -3.51
CA ALA A 124 -16.34 12.66 -2.56
C ALA A 124 -17.36 12.24 -1.49
N LYS A 125 -18.44 11.56 -1.89
CA LYS A 125 -19.47 11.06 -0.95
C LYS A 125 -18.97 9.92 -0.07
N VAL A 126 -18.16 9.01 -0.61
CA VAL A 126 -17.55 7.91 0.15
C VAL A 126 -16.59 8.47 1.20
N VAL A 127 -15.74 9.44 0.84
CA VAL A 127 -14.80 10.08 1.76
C VAL A 127 -15.55 10.79 2.90
N GLU A 128 -16.63 11.53 2.60
CA GLU A 128 -17.48 12.16 3.61
C GLU A 128 -18.08 11.13 4.59
N SER A 129 -18.58 10.01 4.06
CA SER A 129 -19.15 8.93 4.86
C SER A 129 -18.10 8.23 5.74
N ILE A 130 -16.90 7.99 5.20
CA ILE A 130 -15.79 7.38 5.97
C ILE A 130 -15.34 8.34 7.08
N ALA A 131 -15.21 9.63 6.79
CA ALA A 131 -14.85 10.63 7.79
C ALA A 131 -15.86 10.68 8.96
N ALA A 132 -17.15 10.54 8.66
CA ALA A 132 -18.20 10.50 9.69
C ALA A 132 -18.17 9.21 10.55
N GLN A 133 -17.58 8.13 10.06
CA GLN A 133 -17.46 6.86 10.77
C GLN A 133 -16.10 6.68 11.46
N SER A 134 -15.13 7.54 11.12
CA SER A 134 -13.78 7.43 11.69
C SER A 134 -13.74 7.89 13.15
N GLU A 135 -12.99 7.18 13.96
CA GLU A 135 -12.70 7.54 15.35
C GLU A 135 -11.25 8.01 15.46
N ALA A 136 -11.06 9.17 16.08
CA ALA A 136 -9.71 9.64 16.38
C ALA A 136 -9.03 8.76 17.42
N VAL A 137 -7.80 8.34 17.17
CA VAL A 137 -6.99 7.59 18.12
C VAL A 137 -6.53 8.50 19.26
N GLY A 138 -6.13 9.73 18.97
CA GLY A 138 -5.62 10.69 19.95
C GLY A 138 -4.48 10.10 20.77
N ASP A 139 -4.39 10.50 22.04
CA ASP A 139 -3.36 10.04 22.98
C ASP A 139 -3.80 8.81 23.79
N GLN A 140 -4.81 8.06 23.34
CA GLN A 140 -5.31 6.89 24.05
C GLN A 140 -4.37 5.71 23.85
N PHE A 141 -3.62 5.38 24.91
CA PHE A 141 -2.62 4.32 24.91
C PHE A 141 -3.16 2.98 24.38
N GLU A 142 -4.34 2.55 24.83
CA GLU A 142 -4.95 1.30 24.40
C GLU A 142 -5.24 1.28 22.89
N LYS A 143 -5.71 2.39 22.32
CA LYS A 143 -5.96 2.47 20.86
C LYS A 143 -4.66 2.45 20.08
N ILE A 144 -3.62 3.12 20.57
CA ILE A 144 -2.28 3.10 19.98
C ILE A 144 -1.71 1.69 20.00
N GLU A 145 -1.81 0.98 21.13
CA GLU A 145 -1.38 -0.41 21.26
C GLU A 145 -2.11 -1.33 20.28
N HIS A 146 -3.44 -1.18 20.15
CA HIS A 146 -4.22 -1.98 19.22
C HIS A 146 -3.83 -1.73 17.75
N VAL A 147 -3.61 -0.49 17.36
CA VAL A 147 -3.14 -0.14 16.00
C VAL A 147 -1.76 -0.72 15.76
N ALA A 148 -0.84 -0.54 16.69
CA ALA A 148 0.52 -1.07 16.61
C ALA A 148 0.54 -2.61 16.54
N LYS A 149 -0.29 -3.29 17.33
CA LYS A 149 -0.46 -4.74 17.30
C LYS A 149 -0.95 -5.23 15.95
N ILE A 150 -1.93 -4.54 15.33
CA ILE A 150 -2.44 -4.90 14.01
C ILE A 150 -1.34 -4.69 12.95
N SER A 151 -0.62 -3.57 13.00
CA SER A 151 0.50 -3.28 12.10
C SER A 151 1.65 -4.29 12.23
N ALA A 152 1.88 -4.77 13.45
CA ALA A 152 2.85 -5.84 13.75
C ALA A 152 2.33 -7.26 13.45
N ASN A 153 1.26 -7.37 12.66
CA ASN A 153 0.66 -8.65 12.24
C ASN A 153 0.16 -9.52 13.42
N GLY A 154 -0.31 -8.87 14.49
CA GLY A 154 -0.88 -9.50 15.67
C GLY A 154 0.13 -9.76 16.81
N ASP A 155 1.36 -9.30 16.69
CA ASP A 155 2.36 -9.43 17.75
C ASP A 155 2.09 -8.43 18.89
N GLU A 156 1.75 -8.97 20.07
CA GLU A 156 1.44 -8.17 21.25
C GLU A 156 2.68 -7.51 21.87
N ALA A 157 3.82 -8.17 21.80
CA ALA A 157 5.05 -7.65 22.37
C ALA A 157 5.52 -6.41 21.61
N ILE A 158 5.51 -6.50 20.28
CA ILE A 158 5.84 -5.37 19.41
C ILE A 158 4.80 -4.25 19.55
N GLY A 159 3.51 -4.59 19.62
CA GLY A 159 2.44 -3.62 19.84
C GLY A 159 2.62 -2.78 21.09
N LYS A 160 2.92 -3.42 22.23
CA LYS A 160 3.22 -2.75 23.48
C LYS A 160 4.47 -1.88 23.41
N LEU A 161 5.54 -2.41 22.82
CA LEU A 161 6.80 -1.68 22.69
C LEU A 161 6.63 -0.38 21.90
N ILE A 162 5.89 -0.43 20.80
CA ILE A 162 5.57 0.76 19.98
C ILE A 162 4.70 1.74 20.77
N ALA A 163 3.68 1.24 21.49
CA ALA A 163 2.82 2.09 22.31
C ALA A 163 3.58 2.79 23.43
N GLU A 164 4.50 2.08 24.10
CA GLU A 164 5.39 2.67 25.11
C GLU A 164 6.34 3.73 24.49
N ALA A 165 6.89 3.45 23.32
CA ALA A 165 7.70 4.42 22.60
C ALA A 165 6.90 5.69 22.26
N MET A 166 5.68 5.54 21.71
CA MET A 166 4.77 6.65 21.42
C MET A 166 4.43 7.47 22.67
N GLN A 167 4.25 6.81 23.80
CA GLN A 167 3.96 7.51 25.07
C GLN A 167 5.12 8.40 25.50
N ARG A 168 6.37 7.99 25.22
CA ARG A 168 7.58 8.76 25.55
C ARG A 168 7.79 9.93 24.60
N VAL A 169 7.64 9.71 23.29
CA VAL A 169 7.90 10.75 22.26
C VAL A 169 6.68 11.62 21.98
N LYS A 170 5.49 11.22 22.42
CA LYS A 170 4.20 11.89 22.16
C LYS A 170 3.86 11.95 20.66
N THR A 171 2.82 12.73 20.33
CA THR A 171 2.29 12.84 18.95
C THR A 171 3.23 13.55 17.97
N GLU A 172 4.19 14.31 18.45
CA GLU A 172 5.17 15.04 17.60
C GLU A 172 6.46 14.26 17.40
N GLY A 173 6.63 13.13 18.09
CA GLY A 173 7.84 12.32 17.98
C GLY A 173 7.83 11.43 16.74
N VAL A 174 9.01 11.16 16.21
CA VAL A 174 9.23 10.24 15.11
C VAL A 174 9.78 8.93 15.65
N ILE A 175 9.14 7.81 15.31
CA ILE A 175 9.63 6.47 15.64
C ILE A 175 10.25 5.88 14.37
N THR A 176 11.52 5.51 14.45
CA THR A 176 12.22 4.75 13.42
C THR A 176 12.44 3.33 13.89
N VAL A 177 12.36 2.37 12.98
CA VAL A 177 12.65 0.96 13.25
C VAL A 177 13.87 0.57 12.45
N GLU A 178 14.89 0.08 13.14
CA GLU A 178 16.14 -0.35 12.54
C GLU A 178 16.47 -1.78 12.96
N GLU A 179 17.19 -2.50 12.13
CA GLU A 179 17.66 -3.83 12.45
C GLU A 179 18.78 -3.77 13.51
N ALA A 180 18.54 -4.40 14.65
CA ALA A 180 19.52 -4.42 15.74
C ALA A 180 20.72 -5.28 15.39
N LYS A 181 21.91 -4.87 15.84
CA LYS A 181 23.15 -5.68 15.73
C LYS A 181 23.21 -6.83 16.76
N GLY A 182 22.31 -6.79 17.74
CA GLY A 182 22.20 -7.77 18.83
C GLY A 182 20.96 -8.64 18.72
N THR A 183 20.77 -9.52 19.71
CA THR A 183 19.63 -10.43 19.78
C THR A 183 18.45 -9.85 20.58
N GLU A 184 18.63 -8.72 21.24
CA GLU A 184 17.61 -8.07 22.07
C GLU A 184 17.01 -6.87 21.36
N THR A 185 15.70 -6.72 21.48
CA THR A 185 14.98 -5.53 20.99
C THR A 185 15.07 -4.43 22.05
N THR A 186 15.63 -3.29 21.69
CA THR A 186 15.78 -2.13 22.57
C THR A 186 15.02 -0.93 22.03
N VAL A 187 14.62 -0.03 22.93
CA VAL A 187 14.03 1.28 22.56
C VAL A 187 14.95 2.37 23.09
N ASP A 188 15.56 3.08 22.17
CA ASP A 188 16.40 4.23 22.48
C ASP A 188 15.64 5.52 22.18
N VAL A 189 15.58 6.41 23.16
CA VAL A 189 14.93 7.72 23.02
C VAL A 189 16.01 8.80 22.94
N VAL A 190 15.98 9.57 21.84
CA VAL A 190 16.90 10.67 21.61
C VAL A 190 16.11 11.97 21.61
N GLU A 191 16.50 12.91 22.48
CA GLU A 191 15.94 14.25 22.47
C GLU A 191 16.74 15.13 21.50
N GLY A 192 16.08 15.66 20.47
CA GLY A 192 16.70 16.52 19.48
C GLY A 192 16.41 16.11 18.04
N MET A 193 17.20 16.62 17.11
CA MET A 193 17.10 16.32 15.69
C MET A 193 18.28 15.46 15.27
N GLN A 194 18.00 14.29 14.71
CA GLN A 194 19.02 13.44 14.10
C GLN A 194 19.37 14.00 12.71
N LEU A 195 20.56 14.58 12.58
CA LEU A 195 21.08 15.06 11.30
C LEU A 195 21.88 13.94 10.63
N SER A 196 21.51 13.58 9.40
CA SER A 196 22.30 12.68 8.58
C SER A 196 23.55 13.40 8.06
N LEU A 197 24.71 12.73 8.08
CA LEU A 197 25.95 13.23 7.50
C LEU A 197 25.87 13.54 5.98
N ILE A 198 24.85 13.05 5.32
CA ILE A 198 24.58 13.31 3.89
C ILE A 198 24.02 14.74 3.67
N HIS A 199 23.54 15.40 4.71
CA HIS A 199 22.94 16.73 4.64
C HIS A 199 23.86 17.84 5.19
N ILE A 200 25.12 17.54 5.46
CA ILE A 200 26.20 18.46 5.75
C ILE A 200 27.14 18.48 4.54
#